data_360ba99b07ecd57dd2de89a98caf9399
#
_entry.id   360ba99b07ecd57dd2de89a98caf9399
#
_cell.length_a   1.000
_cell.length_b   1.000
_cell.length_c   1.000
_cell.angle_alpha   90.00
_cell.angle_beta   90.00
_cell.angle_gamma   90.00
#
_symmetry.space_group_name_H-M   'P 1'
#
loop_
_entity.id
_entity.type
_entity.pdbx_description
1 polymer ?
#
loop_
_entity_poly.entity_id
_entity_poly.type
_entity_poly.pdbx_seq_one_letter_code
_entity_poly.pdbx_strand_id
1 'polypeptide(L)'
;MDTQTWDALAASMRNAYVAGPGEGQLPRPVIMPLVRGELVGLIWLRPVETGKDALTGIAQLSNIAAAAGADEVVLAWETQDVAATCELPVTGPSPCLNLVHATKDGHTLHRFPYAEQAAADPEWLPAPEPQPGGELIPPVRAAVDYSFIPLDIDHPSPFGVTVVLMEEDGYSVRLTEAFAL
;
A
#
# COMPACT_ATOMS: atom_id res chain seq x y z
N MET A 1 -11.78 10.96 0.15
CA MET A 1 -12.48 9.82 0.83
C MET A 1 -13.18 10.32 2.07
N ASP A 2 -14.41 9.87 2.36
CA ASP A 2 -15.12 10.21 3.60
C ASP A 2 -14.62 9.40 4.80
N THR A 3 -14.93 9.87 6.01
CA THR A 3 -14.45 9.25 7.26
C THR A 3 -14.94 7.81 7.42
N GLN A 4 -16.19 7.52 7.02
CA GLN A 4 -16.75 6.17 7.16
C GLN A 4 -16.03 5.15 6.26
N THR A 5 -15.75 5.53 5.04
CA THR A 5 -14.97 4.71 4.09
C THR A 5 -13.55 4.50 4.60
N TRP A 6 -12.91 5.56 5.13
CA TRP A 6 -11.60 5.45 5.75
C TRP A 6 -11.58 4.46 6.92
N ASP A 7 -12.50 4.61 7.87
CA ASP A 7 -12.56 3.75 9.06
C ASP A 7 -12.80 2.29 8.70
N ALA A 8 -13.68 2.02 7.73
CA ALA A 8 -13.93 0.68 7.23
C ALA A 8 -12.68 0.07 6.56
N LEU A 9 -11.97 0.85 5.76
CA LEU A 9 -10.75 0.42 5.09
C LEU A 9 -9.62 0.17 6.09
N ALA A 10 -9.39 1.07 7.04
CA ALA A 10 -8.37 0.91 8.07
C ALA A 10 -8.67 -0.31 8.98
N ALA A 11 -9.93 -0.52 9.35
CA ALA A 11 -10.34 -1.71 10.10
C ALA A 11 -10.12 -2.99 9.29
N SER A 12 -10.47 -2.99 7.99
CA SER A 12 -10.27 -4.13 7.10
C SER A 12 -8.79 -4.49 6.96
N MET A 13 -7.91 -3.48 6.81
CA MET A 13 -6.46 -3.71 6.73
C MET A 13 -5.90 -4.28 8.04
N ARG A 14 -6.32 -3.77 9.19
CA ARG A 14 -5.91 -4.30 10.49
C ARG A 14 -6.40 -5.74 10.69
N ASN A 15 -7.63 -6.05 10.30
CA ASN A 15 -8.16 -7.41 10.38
C ASN A 15 -7.43 -8.36 9.43
N ALA A 16 -7.13 -7.94 8.20
CA ALA A 16 -6.36 -8.72 7.24
C ALA A 16 -4.94 -8.99 7.76
N TYR A 17 -4.36 -8.02 8.48
CA TYR A 17 -3.05 -8.16 9.12
C TYR A 17 -3.06 -9.22 10.22
N VAL A 18 -4.10 -9.20 11.09
CA VAL A 18 -4.28 -10.19 12.17
C VAL A 18 -4.57 -11.58 11.61
N ALA A 19 -5.45 -11.67 10.61
CA ALA A 19 -5.81 -12.94 9.99
C ALA A 19 -4.61 -13.65 9.33
N GLY A 20 -3.52 -12.92 9.11
CA GLY A 20 -2.23 -13.35 8.60
C GLY A 20 -2.29 -14.35 7.46
N PRO A 21 -1.35 -14.43 6.56
CA PRO A 21 -1.21 -15.63 5.78
C PRO A 21 -0.78 -16.72 6.78
N GLY A 22 -1.64 -17.71 7.00
CA GLY A 22 -1.26 -18.89 7.79
C GLY A 22 0.12 -19.32 7.35
N GLU A 23 1.08 -19.42 8.33
CA GLU A 23 2.49 -19.74 8.10
C GLU A 23 3.49 -18.57 8.06
N GLY A 24 3.32 -17.52 8.87
CA GLY A 24 4.40 -16.58 9.20
C GLY A 24 4.86 -15.66 8.07
N GLN A 25 4.08 -15.50 7.03
CA GLN A 25 4.31 -14.46 6.01
C GLN A 25 3.62 -13.16 6.44
N LEU A 26 4.40 -12.14 6.69
CA LEU A 26 3.88 -10.78 6.90
C LEU A 26 3.09 -10.32 5.67
N PRO A 27 1.98 -9.58 5.85
CA PRO A 27 1.23 -9.02 4.72
C PRO A 27 2.15 -8.12 3.91
N ARG A 28 2.23 -8.39 2.61
CA ARG A 28 3.03 -7.58 1.69
C ARG A 28 2.46 -6.17 1.59
N PRO A 29 3.29 -5.16 1.27
CA PRO A 29 2.79 -3.85 0.92
C PRO A 29 1.66 -3.92 -0.11
N VAL A 30 0.59 -3.15 0.13
CA VAL A 30 -0.59 -3.10 -0.74
C VAL A 30 -0.97 -1.67 -1.01
N ILE A 31 -1.25 -1.37 -2.29
CA ILE A 31 -1.82 -0.09 -2.70
C ILE A 31 -3.30 -0.25 -3.08
N MET A 32 -4.08 0.74 -2.71
CA MET A 32 -5.53 0.83 -2.93
C MET A 32 -5.82 2.18 -3.60
N PRO A 33 -5.82 2.24 -4.95
CA PRO A 33 -6.17 3.45 -5.66
C PRO A 33 -7.68 3.70 -5.61
N LEU A 34 -8.07 4.97 -5.56
CA LEU A 34 -9.46 5.39 -5.68
C LEU A 34 -9.59 6.40 -6.82
N VAL A 35 -10.69 6.31 -7.53
CA VAL A 35 -11.11 7.25 -8.58
C VAL A 35 -12.48 7.79 -8.21
N ARG A 36 -12.56 9.09 -7.90
CA ARG A 36 -13.80 9.76 -7.46
C ARG A 36 -14.46 9.08 -6.26
N GLY A 37 -13.62 8.61 -5.33
CA GLY A 37 -14.05 7.92 -4.12
C GLY A 37 -14.40 6.43 -4.31
N GLU A 38 -14.35 5.89 -5.52
CA GLU A 38 -14.56 4.47 -5.81
C GLU A 38 -13.23 3.73 -5.80
N LEU A 39 -13.16 2.64 -5.04
CA LEU A 39 -11.97 1.78 -4.96
C LEU A 39 -11.75 1.06 -6.29
N VAL A 40 -10.57 1.22 -6.87
CA VAL A 40 -10.16 0.51 -8.10
C VAL A 40 -9.88 -0.96 -7.81
N GLY A 41 -9.18 -1.22 -6.73
CA GLY A 41 -8.81 -2.58 -6.34
C GLY A 41 -7.76 -2.60 -5.24
N LEU A 42 -7.27 -3.80 -4.94
CA LEU A 42 -6.15 -4.04 -4.04
C LEU A 42 -5.01 -4.65 -4.85
N ILE A 43 -3.85 -4.03 -4.79
CA ILE A 43 -2.67 -4.49 -5.53
C ILE A 43 -1.53 -4.72 -4.55
N TRP A 44 -1.17 -6.00 -4.36
CA TRP A 44 -0.09 -6.41 -3.46
C TRP A 44 1.24 -6.48 -4.19
N LEU A 45 2.27 -6.13 -3.46
CA LEU A 45 3.65 -6.26 -3.91
C LEU A 45 3.93 -7.71 -4.36
N ARG A 46 4.60 -7.85 -5.49
CA ARG A 46 5.15 -9.13 -5.96
C ARG A 46 6.20 -9.69 -4.98
N PRO A 47 6.57 -10.97 -5.09
CA PRO A 47 7.79 -11.45 -4.46
C PRO A 47 8.99 -10.62 -4.93
N VAL A 48 9.84 -10.19 -4.00
CA VAL A 48 11.01 -9.35 -4.29
C VAL A 48 12.25 -9.91 -3.62
N GLU A 49 13.40 -9.66 -4.24
CA GLU A 49 14.69 -9.81 -3.58
C GLU A 49 14.98 -8.59 -2.69
N THR A 50 15.78 -8.77 -1.65
CA THR A 50 16.16 -7.67 -0.74
C THR A 50 16.96 -6.58 -1.46
N GLY A 51 16.89 -5.37 -0.94
CA GLY A 51 17.63 -4.21 -1.46
C GLY A 51 16.93 -3.56 -2.66
N LYS A 52 17.65 -3.41 -3.77
CA LYS A 52 17.20 -2.62 -4.92
C LYS A 52 15.90 -3.12 -5.56
N ASP A 53 15.70 -4.44 -5.63
CA ASP A 53 14.49 -5.00 -6.22
C ASP A 53 13.26 -4.66 -5.38
N ALA A 54 13.36 -4.74 -4.06
CA ALA A 54 12.29 -4.35 -3.15
C ALA A 54 11.97 -2.85 -3.24
N LEU A 55 13.00 -2.00 -3.28
CA LEU A 55 12.82 -0.55 -3.48
C LEU A 55 12.05 -0.24 -4.75
N THR A 56 12.45 -0.88 -5.86
CA THR A 56 11.81 -0.70 -7.17
C THR A 56 10.39 -1.28 -7.16
N GLY A 57 10.20 -2.48 -6.64
CA GLY A 57 8.91 -3.15 -6.62
C GLY A 57 7.85 -2.38 -5.84
N ILE A 58 8.22 -1.81 -4.66
CA ILE A 58 7.29 -0.98 -3.89
C ILE A 58 6.96 0.32 -4.63
N ALA A 59 7.95 0.99 -5.21
CA ALA A 59 7.71 2.21 -6.00
C ALA A 59 6.78 1.96 -7.18
N GLN A 60 6.93 0.82 -7.88
CA GLN A 60 6.10 0.43 -9.03
C GLN A 60 4.64 0.11 -8.70
N LEU A 61 4.27 -0.07 -7.42
CA LEU A 61 2.86 -0.15 -7.03
C LEU A 61 2.06 1.08 -7.52
N SER A 62 2.72 2.23 -7.69
CA SER A 62 2.11 3.45 -8.24
C SER A 62 1.56 3.29 -9.66
N ASN A 63 2.10 2.36 -10.46
CA ASN A 63 1.74 2.24 -11.87
C ASN A 63 0.25 2.04 -12.10
N ILE A 64 -0.39 1.21 -11.25
CA ILE A 64 -1.83 0.97 -11.37
C ILE A 64 -2.66 2.21 -11.02
N ALA A 65 -2.24 2.99 -10.04
CA ALA A 65 -2.90 4.22 -9.64
C ALA A 65 -2.79 5.27 -10.75
N ALA A 66 -1.59 5.45 -11.29
CA ALA A 66 -1.33 6.37 -12.40
C ALA A 66 -2.12 5.96 -13.66
N ALA A 67 -2.16 4.66 -13.99
CA ALA A 67 -2.91 4.15 -15.15
C ALA A 67 -4.43 4.27 -14.99
N ALA A 68 -4.94 4.13 -13.77
CA ALA A 68 -6.36 4.33 -13.46
C ALA A 68 -6.75 5.82 -13.42
N GLY A 69 -5.78 6.73 -13.36
CA GLY A 69 -6.05 8.16 -13.13
C GLY A 69 -6.58 8.41 -11.73
N ALA A 70 -6.02 7.73 -10.73
CA ALA A 70 -6.45 7.84 -9.34
C ALA A 70 -6.30 9.27 -8.84
N ASP A 71 -7.29 9.74 -8.09
CA ASP A 71 -7.26 11.03 -7.37
C ASP A 71 -6.93 10.88 -5.89
N GLU A 72 -7.05 9.66 -5.37
CA GLU A 72 -6.62 9.28 -4.03
C GLU A 72 -5.94 7.92 -4.05
N VAL A 73 -4.99 7.70 -3.15
CA VAL A 73 -4.41 6.37 -2.91
C VAL A 73 -4.29 6.12 -1.42
N VAL A 74 -4.50 4.86 -1.02
CA VAL A 74 -4.09 4.36 0.29
C VAL A 74 -3.03 3.30 0.08
N LEU A 75 -1.91 3.40 0.78
CA LEU A 75 -0.86 2.39 0.76
C LEU A 75 -0.63 1.90 2.19
N ALA A 76 -0.64 0.59 2.38
CA ALA A 76 -0.41 -0.06 3.66
C ALA A 76 0.89 -0.89 3.62
N TRP A 77 1.67 -0.83 4.71
CA TRP A 77 2.90 -1.61 4.88
C TRP A 77 3.24 -1.80 6.35
N GLU A 78 4.03 -2.81 6.65
CA GLU A 78 4.61 -3.02 7.98
C GLU A 78 6.02 -2.42 8.05
N THR A 79 6.32 -1.71 9.16
CA THR A 79 7.56 -0.95 9.32
C THR A 79 8.80 -1.83 9.21
N GLN A 80 8.84 -2.93 9.97
CA GLN A 80 10.03 -3.77 10.08
C GLN A 80 10.27 -4.58 8.81
N ASP A 81 9.19 -5.11 8.23
CA ASP A 81 9.25 -5.91 7.01
C ASP A 81 9.81 -5.08 5.84
N VAL A 82 9.24 -3.90 5.61
CA VAL A 82 9.71 -3.03 4.52
C VAL A 82 11.12 -2.52 4.77
N ALA A 83 11.47 -2.16 6.00
CA ALA A 83 12.82 -1.71 6.33
C ALA A 83 13.84 -2.85 6.07
N ALA A 84 13.56 -4.06 6.54
CA ALA A 84 14.45 -5.22 6.35
C ALA A 84 14.55 -5.61 4.86
N THR A 85 13.42 -5.70 4.16
CA THR A 85 13.40 -6.10 2.74
C THR A 85 14.08 -5.06 1.84
N CYS A 86 13.99 -3.79 2.18
CA CYS A 86 14.66 -2.70 1.44
C CYS A 86 16.09 -2.41 1.91
N GLU A 87 16.61 -3.12 2.93
CA GLU A 87 17.92 -2.83 3.55
C GLU A 87 18.03 -1.39 4.05
N LEU A 88 16.94 -0.87 4.64
CA LEU A 88 16.85 0.48 5.17
C LEU A 88 16.79 0.45 6.71
N PRO A 89 17.20 1.54 7.37
CA PRO A 89 17.02 1.66 8.81
C PRO A 89 15.53 1.69 9.16
N VAL A 90 15.17 1.06 10.29
CA VAL A 90 13.83 1.16 10.85
C VAL A 90 13.59 2.59 11.34
N THR A 91 12.51 3.21 10.88
CA THR A 91 12.09 4.55 11.31
C THR A 91 10.67 4.51 11.86
N GLY A 92 10.47 5.10 13.04
CA GLY A 92 9.19 5.13 13.74
C GLY A 92 8.93 3.89 14.61
N PRO A 93 7.67 3.72 15.08
CA PRO A 93 7.27 2.56 15.87
C PRO A 93 7.49 1.25 15.12
N SER A 94 7.95 0.21 15.82
CA SER A 94 8.18 -1.12 15.27
C SER A 94 7.99 -2.17 16.39
N PRO A 95 7.14 -3.18 16.18
CA PRO A 95 6.34 -3.43 14.98
C PRO A 95 5.16 -2.45 14.82
N CYS A 96 4.82 -2.12 13.60
CA CYS A 96 3.75 -1.15 13.30
C CYS A 96 3.20 -1.33 11.89
N LEU A 97 1.89 -1.47 11.78
CA LEU A 97 1.18 -1.33 10.50
C LEU A 97 1.00 0.17 10.21
N ASN A 98 1.46 0.60 9.05
CA ASN A 98 1.30 1.97 8.59
C ASN A 98 0.30 2.02 7.44
N LEU A 99 -0.52 3.06 7.42
CA LEU A 99 -1.37 3.41 6.29
C LEU A 99 -1.11 4.88 5.93
N VAL A 100 -0.77 5.15 4.69
CA VAL A 100 -0.76 6.51 4.17
C VAL A 100 -1.97 6.71 3.27
N HIS A 101 -2.75 7.74 3.55
CA HIS A 101 -3.77 8.27 2.65
C HIS A 101 -3.20 9.49 1.95
N ALA A 102 -3.19 9.48 0.64
CA ALA A 102 -2.58 10.54 -0.17
C ALA A 102 -3.50 10.98 -1.31
N THR A 103 -3.38 12.25 -1.63
CA THR A 103 -3.91 12.91 -2.82
C THR A 103 -2.76 13.67 -3.51
N LYS A 104 -3.01 14.25 -4.66
CA LYS A 104 -2.03 15.14 -5.33
C LYS A 104 -1.59 16.33 -4.47
N ASP A 105 -2.40 16.74 -3.49
CA ASP A 105 -2.17 17.94 -2.67
C ASP A 105 -1.40 17.63 -1.37
N GLY A 106 -1.21 16.35 -1.04
CA GLY A 106 -0.49 15.92 0.16
C GLY A 106 -0.93 14.57 0.68
N HIS A 107 -0.40 14.20 1.84
CA HIS A 107 -0.71 12.93 2.46
C HIS A 107 -0.83 13.04 3.98
N THR A 108 -1.48 12.03 4.57
CA THR A 108 -1.57 11.83 6.03
C THR A 108 -1.12 10.41 6.35
N LEU A 109 -0.17 10.28 7.26
CA LEU A 109 0.34 9.01 7.74
C LEU A 109 -0.39 8.60 9.02
N HIS A 110 -0.98 7.42 9.00
CA HIS A 110 -1.61 6.76 10.15
C HIS A 110 -0.76 5.57 10.58
N ARG A 111 -0.55 5.42 11.88
CA ARG A 111 0.26 4.35 12.46
C ARG A 111 -0.58 3.51 13.42
N PHE A 112 -0.46 2.21 13.31
CA PHE A 112 -1.12 1.22 14.16
C PHE A 112 -0.05 0.31 14.76
N PRO A 113 0.61 0.74 15.86
CA PRO A 113 1.59 -0.09 16.54
C PRO A 113 0.91 -1.28 17.20
N TYR A 114 1.62 -2.39 17.32
CA TYR A 114 1.12 -3.59 17.95
C TYR A 114 2.24 -4.29 18.73
N ALA A 115 1.84 -5.14 19.69
CA ALA A 115 2.75 -6.04 20.39
C ALA A 115 2.62 -7.45 19.80
N GLU A 116 3.75 -8.06 19.45
CA GLU A 116 3.78 -9.46 19.04
C GLU A 116 3.50 -10.36 20.24
N GLN A 117 2.62 -11.34 20.06
CA GLN A 117 2.35 -12.37 21.06
C GLN A 117 2.72 -13.74 20.50
N ALA A 118 3.47 -14.51 21.26
CA ALA A 118 4.13 -15.75 20.82
C ALA A 118 3.17 -16.88 20.34
N ALA A 119 1.86 -16.77 20.51
CA ALA A 119 0.87 -17.78 20.09
C ALA A 119 -0.53 -17.21 19.90
N ALA A 120 -0.68 -15.90 19.74
CA ALA A 120 -1.97 -15.23 19.60
C ALA A 120 -1.90 -14.13 18.55
N ASP A 121 -3.07 -13.62 18.16
CA ASP A 121 -3.17 -12.45 17.32
C ASP A 121 -2.42 -11.26 17.94
N PRO A 122 -1.83 -10.37 17.11
CA PRO A 122 -1.13 -9.20 17.61
C PRO A 122 -2.07 -8.31 18.43
N GLU A 123 -1.58 -7.84 19.57
CA GLU A 123 -2.30 -6.88 20.41
C GLU A 123 -2.08 -5.47 19.88
N TRP A 124 -3.16 -4.83 19.40
CA TRP A 124 -3.08 -3.44 18.96
C TRP A 124 -2.86 -2.48 20.12
N LEU A 125 -1.81 -1.69 20.04
CA LEU A 125 -1.54 -0.62 20.97
C LEU A 125 -2.32 0.65 20.61
N PRO A 126 -2.44 1.62 21.53
CA PRO A 126 -3.07 2.90 21.21
C PRO A 126 -2.41 3.56 19.99
N ALA A 127 -3.22 3.88 18.98
CA ALA A 127 -2.73 4.55 17.79
C ALA A 127 -2.37 6.02 18.12
N PRO A 128 -1.21 6.51 17.68
CA PRO A 128 -0.90 7.93 17.78
C PRO A 128 -1.80 8.75 16.86
N GLU A 129 -1.84 10.05 17.09
CA GLU A 129 -2.54 10.99 16.21
C GLU A 129 -2.04 10.89 14.76
N PRO A 130 -2.94 10.95 13.76
CA PRO A 130 -2.56 11.00 12.36
C PRO A 130 -1.59 12.15 12.08
N GLN A 131 -0.62 11.93 11.21
CA GLN A 131 0.43 12.89 10.90
C GLN A 131 0.29 13.42 9.47
N PRO A 132 -0.32 14.60 9.26
CA PRO A 132 -0.29 15.27 7.98
C PRO A 132 1.16 15.56 7.55
N GLY A 133 1.52 15.19 6.32
CA GLY A 133 2.89 15.32 5.81
C GLY A 133 3.92 14.47 6.55
N GLY A 134 3.49 13.41 7.27
CA GLY A 134 4.38 12.52 8.02
C GLY A 134 5.49 11.91 7.15
N GLU A 135 6.66 11.69 7.74
CA GLU A 135 7.80 11.13 7.01
C GLU A 135 7.51 9.71 6.51
N LEU A 136 7.69 9.51 5.21
CA LEU A 136 7.53 8.22 4.54
C LEU A 136 8.90 7.62 4.21
N ILE A 137 9.03 6.31 4.39
CA ILE A 137 10.20 5.56 3.92
C ILE A 137 10.35 5.72 2.40
N PRO A 138 11.58 5.84 1.85
CA PRO A 138 11.80 6.24 0.46
C PRO A 138 10.98 5.50 -0.60
N PRO A 139 10.86 4.16 -0.61
CA PRO A 139 10.09 3.48 -1.65
C PRO A 139 8.58 3.75 -1.56
N VAL A 140 8.05 3.93 -0.36
CA VAL A 140 6.65 4.32 -0.14
C VAL A 140 6.42 5.76 -0.59
N ARG A 141 7.35 6.67 -0.31
CA ARG A 141 7.31 8.04 -0.81
C ARG A 141 7.25 8.04 -2.33
N ALA A 142 8.13 7.27 -2.99
CA ALA A 142 8.14 7.17 -4.44
C ALA A 142 6.81 6.61 -4.98
N ALA A 143 6.26 5.57 -4.35
CA ALA A 143 4.96 5.00 -4.74
C ALA A 143 3.84 6.05 -4.64
N VAL A 144 3.80 6.83 -3.57
CA VAL A 144 2.81 7.90 -3.39
C VAL A 144 2.99 8.99 -4.45
N ASP A 145 4.21 9.50 -4.62
CA ASP A 145 4.49 10.62 -5.52
C ASP A 145 4.20 10.25 -6.98
N TYR A 146 4.55 9.04 -7.42
CA TYR A 146 4.31 8.57 -8.79
C TYR A 146 2.86 8.18 -9.08
N SER A 147 2.06 7.89 -8.06
CA SER A 147 0.65 7.53 -8.24
C SER A 147 -0.19 8.59 -8.96
N PHE A 148 0.22 9.85 -8.89
CA PHE A 148 -0.48 10.99 -9.48
C PHE A 148 0.17 11.53 -10.74
N ILE A 149 1.19 10.85 -11.25
CA ILE A 149 1.87 11.20 -12.51
C ILE A 149 1.27 10.33 -13.61
N PRO A 150 0.62 10.91 -14.63
CA PRO A 150 0.08 10.13 -15.74
C PRO A 150 1.16 9.29 -16.42
N LEU A 151 0.84 8.04 -16.72
CA LEU A 151 1.73 7.19 -17.51
C LEU A 151 1.69 7.60 -18.98
N ASP A 152 2.86 7.71 -19.60
CA ASP A 152 3.00 7.93 -21.05
C ASP A 152 2.92 6.57 -21.78
N ILE A 153 1.70 6.04 -21.86
CA ILE A 153 1.42 4.77 -22.56
C ILE A 153 0.54 5.08 -23.76
N ASP A 154 1.10 4.95 -24.96
CA ASP A 154 0.36 5.10 -26.21
C ASP A 154 -0.44 3.81 -26.51
N HIS A 155 -1.56 3.64 -25.80
CA HIS A 155 -2.46 2.52 -25.97
C HIS A 155 -3.92 2.94 -25.69
N PRO A 156 -4.92 2.39 -26.42
CA PRO A 156 -6.35 2.71 -26.20
C PRO A 156 -6.85 2.39 -24.78
N SER A 157 -6.22 1.44 -24.10
CA SER A 157 -6.53 1.06 -22.72
C SER A 157 -5.24 1.00 -21.86
N PRO A 158 -4.69 2.14 -21.44
CA PRO A 158 -3.48 2.15 -20.60
C PRO A 158 -3.66 1.36 -19.31
N PHE A 159 -4.82 1.47 -18.67
CA PHE A 159 -5.15 0.74 -17.45
C PHE A 159 -5.10 -0.77 -17.65
N GLY A 160 -5.80 -1.30 -18.67
CA GLY A 160 -5.82 -2.74 -18.96
C GLY A 160 -4.43 -3.31 -19.25
N VAL A 161 -3.62 -2.58 -20.04
CA VAL A 161 -2.22 -2.97 -20.29
C VAL A 161 -1.40 -2.99 -19.01
N THR A 162 -1.54 -1.98 -18.16
CA THR A 162 -0.81 -1.91 -16.90
C THR A 162 -1.17 -3.06 -15.96
N VAL A 163 -2.47 -3.42 -15.88
CA VAL A 163 -2.90 -4.58 -15.08
C VAL A 163 -2.20 -5.85 -15.55
N VAL A 164 -2.25 -6.13 -16.85
CA VAL A 164 -1.62 -7.34 -17.43
C VAL A 164 -0.12 -7.36 -17.16
N LEU A 165 0.58 -6.27 -17.41
CA LEU A 165 2.03 -6.19 -17.19
C LEU A 165 2.39 -6.37 -15.70
N MET A 166 1.63 -5.79 -14.79
CA MET A 166 1.86 -5.97 -13.36
C MET A 166 1.62 -7.42 -12.91
N GLU A 167 0.58 -8.09 -13.43
CA GLU A 167 0.34 -9.51 -13.15
C GLU A 167 1.46 -10.40 -13.72
N GLU A 168 1.96 -10.12 -14.93
CA GLU A 168 3.10 -10.81 -15.53
C GLU A 168 4.38 -10.62 -14.71
N ASP A 169 4.59 -9.44 -14.13
CA ASP A 169 5.69 -9.15 -13.21
C ASP A 169 5.51 -9.79 -11.83
N GLY A 170 4.34 -10.41 -11.55
CA GLY A 170 4.07 -11.16 -10.32
C GLY A 170 3.36 -10.38 -9.22
N TYR A 171 2.87 -9.15 -9.48
CA TYR A 171 1.98 -8.44 -8.57
C TYR A 171 0.62 -9.17 -8.49
N SER A 172 0.01 -9.18 -7.31
CA SER A 172 -1.33 -9.71 -7.16
C SER A 172 -2.34 -8.58 -7.30
N VAL A 173 -3.13 -8.59 -8.36
CA VAL A 173 -4.12 -7.56 -8.67
C VAL A 173 -5.52 -8.11 -8.44
N ARG A 174 -6.32 -7.43 -7.60
CA ARG A 174 -7.74 -7.73 -7.40
C ARG A 174 -8.54 -6.46 -7.63
N LEU A 175 -9.14 -6.37 -8.80
CA LEU A 175 -10.00 -5.24 -9.16
C LEU A 175 -11.38 -5.39 -8.54
N THR A 176 -12.04 -4.26 -8.26
CA THR A 176 -13.46 -4.24 -7.94
C THR A 176 -14.30 -4.43 -9.21
N GLU A 177 -15.58 -4.74 -9.04
CA GLU A 177 -16.50 -4.94 -10.19
C GLU A 177 -16.57 -3.71 -11.11
N ALA A 178 -16.46 -2.51 -10.55
CA ALA A 178 -16.50 -1.25 -11.30
C ALA A 178 -15.29 -1.06 -12.25
N PHE A 179 -14.18 -1.76 -11.98
CA PHE A 179 -12.93 -1.68 -12.75
C PHE A 179 -12.51 -3.02 -13.36
N ALA A 180 -13.35 -4.04 -13.29
CA ALA A 180 -13.07 -5.34 -13.91
C ALA A 180 -12.86 -5.19 -15.41
N LEU A 181 -11.86 -5.90 -15.98
CA LEU A 181 -11.47 -5.87 -17.39
C LEU A 181 -12.28 -6.88 -18.22
#